data_195f818be9080357fd1aeee7e4dc3e97
#
_entry.id   195f818be9080357fd1aeee7e4dc3e97
#
_cell.length_a   1.000
_cell.length_b   1.000
_cell.length_c   1.000
_cell.angle_alpha   90.00
_cell.angle_beta   90.00
_cell.angle_gamma   90.00
#
_symmetry.space_group_name_H-M   'P 1'
#
loop_
_entity.id
_entity.type
_entity.pdbx_description
1 polymer ?
#
loop_
_entity_poly.entity_id
_entity_poly.type
_entity_poly.pdbx_seq_one_letter_code
_entity_poly.pdbx_strand_id
1 'polypeptide(L)'
;MHYEKFTDGSVKCIEDEIPFDLPEGWAWVRLVSLIEAFITGPFGSALHKSDYVADGIPLINPMNITDGKVIPIDKMQVSPETAERLSSFKVAPSDIVIARRGDMGRCAVVQPAQKGWLCGTGSFILRFPAVLCSEYFAVCLRSPYSVELMSGNSIGNTMLNLNQTILKSILIPVPPCTEQNRIINAIFDADALLAEIANQSESLVMCVAKAKSKILDLAIRGQLVPQDPNDEPASVLLERIRAEKEELIKQGKLKRDKKESVIFRGEDNSYYLRTEELVESLEDWDFEELPDSWSVCCLGELCDYGNCTNIDTADIADSAWILDLEDIEKDSGVVLQKVRQGERNAGSTKHRFHKGQVLYSKLRPYLNKVVLADEDGYCTSEILPLEFERNILPQYARYFLMSPAFLRYANKCSYGVKMPRLGTADGKKAIISVPPVKEQKRIIMAIKLAFAQLASIAENLA
;
A
#
# COMPACT_ATOMS: atom_id res chain seq x y z
N MET A 1 -23.41 14.21 -44.51
CA MET A 1 -22.22 13.71 -45.24
C MET A 1 -21.09 14.71 -45.12
N HIS A 2 -19.91 14.28 -44.74
CA HIS A 2 -18.75 15.12 -44.53
C HIS A 2 -17.77 15.00 -45.71
N TYR A 3 -17.23 16.12 -46.14
CA TYR A 3 -16.33 16.17 -47.31
C TYR A 3 -15.11 17.03 -46.98
N GLU A 4 -13.91 16.49 -47.31
CA GLU A 4 -12.65 17.21 -47.27
C GLU A 4 -12.40 17.85 -48.66
N LYS A 5 -12.13 19.14 -48.69
CA LYS A 5 -11.80 19.87 -49.94
C LYS A 5 -10.33 20.22 -49.95
N PHE A 6 -9.63 19.79 -50.98
CA PHE A 6 -8.20 20.05 -51.15
C PHE A 6 -7.92 21.36 -51.87
N THR A 7 -6.70 21.87 -51.80
CA THR A 7 -6.27 23.12 -52.44
C THR A 7 -6.30 23.09 -53.96
N ASP A 8 -6.22 21.90 -54.57
CA ASP A 8 -6.37 21.69 -56.03
C ASP A 8 -7.83 21.67 -56.48
N GLY A 9 -8.77 21.87 -55.56
CA GLY A 9 -10.19 21.87 -55.81
C GLY A 9 -10.87 20.50 -55.78
N SER A 10 -10.11 19.41 -55.63
CA SER A 10 -10.65 18.05 -55.45
C SER A 10 -11.42 17.93 -54.13
N VAL A 11 -12.39 16.99 -54.09
CA VAL A 11 -13.22 16.75 -52.90
C VAL A 11 -13.24 15.25 -52.62
N LYS A 12 -13.02 14.86 -51.38
CA LYS A 12 -13.09 13.49 -50.87
C LYS A 12 -14.19 13.37 -49.82
N CYS A 13 -15.06 12.38 -49.95
CA CYS A 13 -15.96 12.00 -48.86
C CYS A 13 -15.15 11.37 -47.72
N ILE A 14 -15.38 11.85 -46.52
CA ILE A 14 -14.69 11.37 -45.26
C ILE A 14 -15.69 10.84 -44.25
N GLU A 15 -16.90 10.47 -44.68
CA GLU A 15 -17.95 9.98 -43.80
C GLU A 15 -17.51 8.77 -42.98
N ASP A 16 -16.77 7.85 -43.61
CA ASP A 16 -16.23 6.63 -42.95
C ASP A 16 -15.12 6.94 -41.97
N GLU A 17 -14.58 8.16 -42.00
CA GLU A 17 -13.51 8.60 -41.07
C GLU A 17 -14.07 9.35 -39.85
N ILE A 18 -15.37 9.73 -39.87
CA ILE A 18 -16.02 10.50 -38.81
C ILE A 18 -16.49 9.57 -37.69
N PRO A 19 -15.95 9.67 -36.47
CA PRO A 19 -16.26 8.73 -35.41
C PRO A 19 -17.60 8.98 -34.72
N PHE A 20 -18.09 10.24 -34.72
CA PHE A 20 -19.37 10.67 -34.12
C PHE A 20 -19.82 12.04 -34.64
N ASP A 21 -21.08 12.36 -34.43
CA ASP A 21 -21.65 13.66 -34.78
C ASP A 21 -21.14 14.76 -33.84
N LEU A 22 -20.91 15.94 -34.40
CA LEU A 22 -20.49 17.11 -33.63
C LEU A 22 -21.68 18.04 -33.31
N PRO A 23 -21.62 18.78 -32.18
CA PRO A 23 -22.54 19.88 -31.89
C PRO A 23 -22.48 20.97 -32.95
N GLU A 24 -23.54 21.75 -33.03
CA GLU A 24 -23.58 22.94 -33.90
C GLU A 24 -22.46 23.92 -33.51
N GLY A 25 -21.78 24.45 -34.51
CA GLY A 25 -20.64 25.36 -34.33
C GLY A 25 -19.28 24.67 -34.16
N TRP A 26 -19.24 23.31 -34.14
CA TRP A 26 -18.02 22.54 -34.16
C TRP A 26 -17.67 22.05 -35.57
N ALA A 27 -16.42 21.73 -35.81
CA ALA A 27 -15.98 21.19 -37.09
C ALA A 27 -14.91 20.10 -36.90
N TRP A 28 -14.96 19.07 -37.74
CA TRP A 28 -13.83 18.11 -37.87
C TRP A 28 -12.75 18.76 -38.73
N VAL A 29 -11.50 18.78 -38.19
CA VAL A 29 -10.35 19.39 -38.87
C VAL A 29 -9.16 18.45 -38.79
N ARG A 30 -8.43 18.28 -39.91
CA ARG A 30 -7.14 17.54 -39.87
C ARG A 30 -6.14 18.27 -38.99
N LEU A 31 -5.42 17.53 -38.15
CA LEU A 31 -4.43 18.11 -37.24
C LEU A 31 -3.41 18.96 -38.00
N VAL A 32 -3.01 18.56 -39.22
CA VAL A 32 -2.05 19.32 -40.04
C VAL A 32 -2.50 20.72 -40.36
N SER A 33 -3.83 20.96 -40.47
CA SER A 33 -4.38 22.28 -40.76
C SER A 33 -4.46 23.21 -39.54
N LEU A 34 -4.23 22.67 -38.34
CA LEU A 34 -4.30 23.39 -37.06
C LEU A 34 -2.92 23.81 -36.53
N ILE A 35 -1.81 23.26 -37.08
CA ILE A 35 -0.48 23.49 -36.59
C ILE A 35 0.32 24.44 -37.50
N GLU A 36 1.05 25.38 -36.90
CA GLU A 36 2.00 26.27 -37.60
C GLU A 36 3.34 25.59 -37.89
N ALA A 37 3.83 24.72 -36.96
CA ALA A 37 5.03 24.00 -37.14
C ALA A 37 4.94 22.56 -36.59
N PHE A 38 5.51 21.63 -37.36
CA PHE A 38 5.70 20.24 -37.01
C PHE A 38 7.18 19.90 -37.01
N ILE A 39 7.79 19.76 -35.84
CA ILE A 39 9.23 19.54 -35.72
C ILE A 39 9.47 18.14 -35.17
N THR A 40 10.28 17.36 -35.90
CA THR A 40 10.76 16.06 -35.41
C THR A 40 12.02 16.30 -34.58
N GLY A 41 12.11 15.73 -33.39
CA GLY A 41 13.31 15.82 -32.57
C GLY A 41 14.57 15.29 -33.28
N PRO A 42 15.77 15.66 -32.84
CA PRO A 42 17.03 15.38 -33.50
C PRO A 42 17.25 13.89 -33.75
N PHE A 43 17.80 13.53 -34.90
CA PHE A 43 18.19 12.14 -35.20
C PHE A 43 19.58 11.83 -34.66
N GLY A 44 19.93 10.53 -34.58
CA GLY A 44 21.13 10.00 -33.91
C GLY A 44 22.49 10.61 -34.33
N SER A 45 22.60 11.22 -35.53
CA SER A 45 23.79 11.95 -35.96
C SER A 45 23.89 13.40 -35.39
N ALA A 46 22.78 13.94 -34.89
CA ALA A 46 22.73 15.31 -34.36
C ALA A 46 22.89 15.35 -32.82
N LEU A 47 22.56 14.27 -32.11
CA LEU A 47 22.64 14.15 -30.67
C LEU A 47 23.18 12.77 -30.28
N HIS A 48 24.36 12.73 -29.66
CA HIS A 48 25.04 11.52 -29.21
C HIS A 48 24.94 11.34 -27.69
N LYS A 49 25.20 10.10 -27.21
CA LYS A 49 25.26 9.82 -25.76
C LYS A 49 26.30 10.69 -25.01
N SER A 50 27.38 11.05 -25.69
CA SER A 50 28.45 11.91 -25.18
C SER A 50 28.04 13.38 -24.97
N ASP A 51 26.93 13.81 -25.58
CA ASP A 51 26.45 15.20 -25.45
C ASP A 51 25.66 15.41 -24.14
N TYR A 52 25.36 14.32 -23.40
CA TYR A 52 24.62 14.42 -22.15
C TYR A 52 25.52 14.81 -20.99
N VAL A 53 25.08 15.78 -20.19
CA VAL A 53 25.76 16.34 -19.02
C VAL A 53 24.86 16.24 -17.78
N ALA A 54 25.44 16.34 -16.59
CA ALA A 54 24.70 16.29 -15.33
C ALA A 54 23.96 17.60 -15.03
N ASP A 55 24.54 18.75 -15.47
CA ASP A 55 24.00 20.08 -15.28
C ASP A 55 23.93 20.80 -16.62
N GLY A 56 22.74 21.12 -17.09
CA GLY A 56 22.58 21.75 -18.41
C GLY A 56 21.11 22.05 -18.74
N ILE A 57 20.82 22.06 -20.03
CA ILE A 57 19.48 22.30 -20.55
C ILE A 57 18.75 20.95 -20.73
N PRO A 58 17.55 20.74 -20.10
CA PRO A 58 16.84 19.49 -20.18
C PRO A 58 16.36 19.13 -21.60
N LEU A 59 16.39 17.83 -21.90
CA LEU A 59 15.77 17.23 -23.08
C LEU A 59 14.44 16.57 -22.71
N ILE A 60 13.47 16.71 -23.58
CA ILE A 60 12.14 16.11 -23.46
C ILE A 60 12.06 14.89 -24.36
N ASN A 61 12.33 13.72 -23.81
CA ASN A 61 12.12 12.41 -24.43
C ASN A 61 10.78 11.80 -23.97
N PRO A 62 10.28 10.72 -24.58
CA PRO A 62 9.03 10.09 -24.16
C PRO A 62 8.95 9.79 -22.65
N MET A 63 10.04 9.38 -22.02
CA MET A 63 10.07 9.07 -20.58
C MET A 63 9.99 10.31 -19.67
N ASN A 64 10.16 11.50 -20.21
CA ASN A 64 9.96 12.77 -19.49
C ASN A 64 8.49 13.21 -19.50
N ILE A 65 7.62 12.52 -20.25
CA ILE A 65 6.20 12.88 -20.36
C ILE A 65 5.41 11.87 -19.51
N THR A 66 4.81 12.35 -18.43
CA THR A 66 4.02 11.55 -17.50
C THR A 66 2.76 12.30 -17.13
N ASP A 67 1.59 11.67 -17.24
CA ASP A 67 0.26 12.22 -16.88
C ASP A 67 0.02 13.61 -17.47
N GLY A 68 0.39 13.80 -18.75
CA GLY A 68 0.21 15.07 -19.46
C GLY A 68 1.15 16.18 -19.01
N LYS A 69 2.19 15.88 -18.24
CA LYS A 69 3.19 16.83 -17.73
C LYS A 69 4.59 16.47 -18.22
N VAL A 70 5.44 17.47 -18.41
CA VAL A 70 6.86 17.27 -18.67
C VAL A 70 7.61 17.29 -17.34
N ILE A 71 8.29 16.18 -17.01
CA ILE A 71 9.08 16.02 -15.79
C ILE A 71 10.56 15.92 -16.19
N PRO A 72 11.45 16.81 -15.70
CA PRO A 72 12.88 16.74 -16.01
C PRO A 72 13.50 15.48 -15.37
N ILE A 73 14.54 14.96 -16.02
CA ILE A 73 15.34 13.85 -15.51
C ILE A 73 16.80 14.33 -15.51
N ASP A 74 17.46 14.32 -14.36
CA ASP A 74 18.81 14.89 -14.13
C ASP A 74 19.88 14.35 -15.10
N LYS A 75 19.74 13.12 -15.58
CA LYS A 75 20.67 12.50 -16.52
C LYS A 75 20.38 12.81 -17.99
N MET A 76 19.37 13.61 -18.29
CA MET A 76 18.90 13.93 -19.65
C MET A 76 18.99 15.44 -19.92
N GLN A 77 20.18 15.96 -19.82
CA GLN A 77 20.46 17.36 -20.05
C GLN A 77 21.66 17.50 -21.02
N VAL A 78 21.75 18.60 -21.72
CA VAL A 78 22.89 18.93 -22.61
C VAL A 78 23.51 20.26 -22.27
N SER A 79 24.78 20.46 -22.70
CA SER A 79 25.46 21.74 -22.48
C SER A 79 24.77 22.89 -23.21
N PRO A 80 24.94 24.16 -22.76
CA PRO A 80 24.41 25.32 -23.47
C PRO A 80 24.90 25.42 -24.93
N GLU A 81 26.13 25.02 -25.23
CA GLU A 81 26.70 25.02 -26.59
C GLU A 81 25.95 23.97 -27.46
N THR A 82 25.70 22.78 -26.93
CA THR A 82 24.91 21.76 -27.62
C THR A 82 23.49 22.23 -27.85
N ALA A 83 22.87 22.87 -26.84
CA ALA A 83 21.53 23.42 -26.97
C ALA A 83 21.45 24.57 -28.00
N GLU A 84 22.47 25.34 -28.19
CA GLU A 84 22.51 26.36 -29.23
C GLU A 84 22.68 25.75 -30.62
N ARG A 85 23.54 24.75 -30.76
CA ARG A 85 23.68 23.95 -31.99
C ARG A 85 22.35 23.29 -32.40
N LEU A 86 21.54 22.93 -31.44
CA LEU A 86 20.22 22.29 -31.60
C LEU A 86 19.06 23.28 -31.45
N SER A 87 19.29 24.57 -31.68
CA SER A 87 18.30 25.64 -31.44
C SER A 87 16.96 25.47 -32.17
N SER A 88 16.95 24.79 -33.34
CA SER A 88 15.73 24.45 -34.09
C SER A 88 14.81 23.46 -33.37
N PHE A 89 15.29 22.77 -32.35
CA PHE A 89 14.53 21.83 -31.53
C PHE A 89 14.14 22.40 -30.16
N LYS A 90 14.41 23.69 -29.91
CA LYS A 90 13.98 24.37 -28.68
C LYS A 90 12.45 24.49 -28.65
N VAL A 91 11.87 24.10 -27.52
CA VAL A 91 10.44 24.23 -27.29
C VAL A 91 10.08 25.64 -26.80
N ALA A 92 8.90 26.06 -27.12
CA ALA A 92 8.28 27.30 -26.64
C ALA A 92 7.07 26.99 -25.73
N PRO A 93 6.68 27.92 -24.84
CA PRO A 93 5.44 27.80 -24.10
C PRO A 93 4.26 27.53 -25.05
N SER A 94 3.33 26.68 -24.63
CA SER A 94 2.17 26.21 -25.41
C SER A 94 2.49 25.27 -26.58
N ASP A 95 3.75 24.93 -26.86
CA ASP A 95 4.04 23.81 -27.75
C ASP A 95 3.52 22.50 -27.11
N ILE A 96 3.04 21.56 -27.92
CA ILE A 96 2.76 20.20 -27.48
C ILE A 96 3.94 19.31 -27.86
N VAL A 97 4.54 18.66 -26.88
CA VAL A 97 5.54 17.60 -27.13
C VAL A 97 4.83 16.25 -27.04
N ILE A 98 4.94 15.45 -28.11
CA ILE A 98 4.30 14.12 -28.22
C ILE A 98 5.34 13.04 -28.49
N ALA A 99 5.21 11.91 -27.80
CA ALA A 99 6.08 10.76 -27.97
C ALA A 99 5.88 10.05 -29.33
N ARG A 100 7.00 9.68 -29.96
CA ARG A 100 7.02 8.86 -31.20
C ARG A 100 7.09 7.37 -30.94
N ARG A 101 7.54 6.96 -29.73
CA ARG A 101 7.81 5.56 -29.37
C ARG A 101 7.25 5.28 -27.98
N GLY A 102 6.93 4.01 -27.75
CA GLY A 102 6.29 3.57 -26.50
C GLY A 102 4.79 3.78 -26.56
N ASP A 103 4.21 4.27 -25.47
CA ASP A 103 2.76 4.47 -25.36
C ASP A 103 2.29 5.61 -26.28
N MET A 104 1.46 5.27 -27.25
CA MET A 104 0.90 6.26 -28.20
C MET A 104 -0.02 7.24 -27.45
N GLY A 105 -0.08 8.49 -27.95
CA GLY A 105 -0.84 9.56 -27.31
C GLY A 105 -0.15 10.21 -26.11
N ARG A 106 0.99 9.70 -25.66
CA ARG A 106 1.76 10.32 -24.57
C ARG A 106 2.27 11.70 -24.99
N CYS A 107 1.60 12.77 -24.55
CA CYS A 107 1.95 14.13 -24.86
C CYS A 107 1.71 15.07 -23.69
N ALA A 108 2.39 16.23 -23.72
CA ALA A 108 2.25 17.29 -22.73
C ALA A 108 2.39 18.68 -23.37
N VAL A 109 1.72 19.66 -22.78
CA VAL A 109 1.88 21.08 -23.15
C VAL A 109 3.08 21.65 -22.40
N VAL A 110 3.95 22.34 -23.13
CA VAL A 110 5.16 22.99 -22.60
C VAL A 110 4.76 24.22 -21.77
N GLN A 111 5.17 24.22 -20.51
CA GLN A 111 4.88 25.31 -19.59
C GLN A 111 5.90 26.45 -19.70
N PRO A 112 5.60 27.69 -19.26
CA PRO A 112 6.52 28.83 -19.32
C PRO A 112 7.90 28.56 -18.69
N ALA A 113 7.97 27.79 -17.61
CA ALA A 113 9.21 27.41 -16.94
C ALA A 113 10.12 26.49 -17.79
N GLN A 114 9.58 25.84 -18.82
CA GLN A 114 10.28 24.91 -19.69
C GLN A 114 10.72 25.55 -21.01
N LYS A 115 10.54 26.88 -21.14
CA LYS A 115 10.96 27.64 -22.31
C LYS A 115 12.44 27.42 -22.61
N GLY A 116 12.74 27.04 -23.84
CA GLY A 116 14.11 26.83 -24.28
C GLY A 116 14.69 25.44 -23.98
N TRP A 117 13.93 24.55 -23.34
CA TRP A 117 14.27 23.13 -23.28
C TRP A 117 14.29 22.53 -24.68
N LEU A 118 14.87 21.36 -24.84
CA LEU A 118 15.02 20.74 -26.15
C LEU A 118 14.10 19.52 -26.31
N CYS A 119 13.49 19.40 -27.47
CA CYS A 119 12.86 18.16 -27.87
C CYS A 119 13.91 17.09 -28.16
N GLY A 120 13.77 15.92 -27.51
CA GLY A 120 14.66 14.79 -27.71
C GLY A 120 14.30 13.93 -28.95
N THR A 121 15.16 12.97 -29.26
CA THR A 121 15.10 12.11 -30.45
C THR A 121 13.79 11.32 -30.59
N GLY A 122 13.16 10.97 -29.48
CA GLY A 122 11.93 10.14 -29.45
C GLY A 122 10.62 10.92 -29.48
N SER A 123 10.63 12.22 -29.75
CA SER A 123 9.45 13.08 -29.62
C SER A 123 9.27 13.98 -30.84
N PHE A 124 8.05 14.53 -30.99
CA PHE A 124 7.72 15.61 -31.91
C PHE A 124 7.31 16.85 -31.15
N ILE A 125 7.50 18.03 -31.74
CA ILE A 125 6.89 19.29 -31.31
C ILE A 125 5.76 19.63 -32.26
N LEU A 126 4.58 19.93 -31.74
CA LEU A 126 3.45 20.51 -32.45
C LEU A 126 3.26 21.92 -31.94
N ARG A 127 3.38 22.90 -32.81
CA ARG A 127 3.16 24.32 -32.49
C ARG A 127 1.86 24.77 -33.08
N PHE A 128 0.97 25.29 -32.26
CA PHE A 128 -0.33 25.81 -32.63
C PHE A 128 -0.33 27.33 -32.66
N PRO A 129 -1.19 27.96 -33.49
CA PRO A 129 -1.47 29.38 -33.39
C PRO A 129 -1.90 29.79 -31.98
N ALA A 130 -1.45 30.94 -31.52
CA ALA A 130 -1.69 31.41 -30.14
C ALA A 130 -3.20 31.62 -29.81
N VAL A 131 -4.05 31.68 -30.81
CA VAL A 131 -5.54 31.77 -30.66
C VAL A 131 -6.16 30.43 -30.24
N LEU A 132 -5.46 29.32 -30.46
CA LEU A 132 -5.92 27.98 -30.15
C LEU A 132 -5.44 27.53 -28.76
N CYS A 133 -6.28 26.80 -28.04
CA CYS A 133 -5.95 26.27 -26.71
C CYS A 133 -5.15 24.97 -26.83
N SER A 134 -3.81 25.01 -26.65
CA SER A 134 -2.96 23.83 -26.77
C SER A 134 -3.35 22.72 -25.77
N GLU A 135 -3.82 23.06 -24.58
CA GLU A 135 -4.32 22.10 -23.59
C GLU A 135 -5.50 21.29 -24.13
N TYR A 136 -6.42 21.94 -24.87
CA TYR A 136 -7.54 21.25 -25.52
C TYR A 136 -7.05 20.21 -26.52
N PHE A 137 -6.13 20.59 -27.39
CA PHE A 137 -5.56 19.67 -28.40
C PHE A 137 -4.74 18.56 -27.77
N ALA A 138 -4.03 18.83 -26.68
CA ALA A 138 -3.32 17.79 -25.93
C ALA A 138 -4.30 16.76 -25.32
N VAL A 139 -5.46 17.18 -24.82
CA VAL A 139 -6.52 16.27 -24.36
C VAL A 139 -7.06 15.44 -25.51
N CYS A 140 -7.36 16.06 -26.67
CA CYS A 140 -7.80 15.33 -27.86
C CYS A 140 -6.78 14.27 -28.31
N LEU A 141 -5.49 14.60 -28.32
CA LEU A 141 -4.42 13.67 -28.71
C LEU A 141 -4.23 12.51 -27.71
N ARG A 142 -4.60 12.69 -26.44
CA ARG A 142 -4.61 11.63 -25.42
C ARG A 142 -5.90 10.80 -25.41
N SER A 143 -6.93 11.20 -26.13
CA SER A 143 -8.20 10.48 -26.16
C SER A 143 -8.03 9.06 -26.72
N PRO A 144 -8.86 8.08 -26.29
CA PRO A 144 -8.85 6.73 -26.84
C PRO A 144 -8.93 6.68 -28.37
N TYR A 145 -9.77 7.52 -28.97
CA TYR A 145 -9.91 7.68 -30.41
C TYR A 145 -8.56 8.02 -31.10
N SER A 146 -7.89 9.07 -30.64
CA SER A 146 -6.61 9.47 -31.22
C SER A 146 -5.51 8.44 -30.98
N VAL A 147 -5.49 7.80 -29.80
CA VAL A 147 -4.54 6.75 -29.45
C VAL A 147 -4.72 5.53 -30.35
N GLU A 148 -5.95 5.13 -30.64
CA GLU A 148 -6.25 4.01 -31.54
C GLU A 148 -5.73 4.29 -32.97
N LEU A 149 -6.01 5.50 -33.50
CA LEU A 149 -5.49 5.92 -34.81
C LEU A 149 -3.97 5.97 -34.87
N MET A 150 -3.30 6.46 -33.81
CA MET A 150 -1.84 6.51 -33.72
C MET A 150 -1.20 5.13 -33.58
N SER A 151 -1.89 4.21 -32.94
CA SER A 151 -1.40 2.83 -32.76
C SER A 151 -1.50 2.00 -34.04
N GLY A 152 -2.41 2.35 -34.93
CA GLY A 152 -2.71 1.64 -36.17
C GLY A 152 -3.22 0.22 -35.90
N ASN A 153 -3.75 -0.47 -36.92
CA ASN A 153 -4.09 -1.89 -36.84
C ASN A 153 -2.82 -2.79 -36.90
N SER A 154 -1.80 -2.49 -36.10
CA SER A 154 -0.51 -3.22 -36.11
C SER A 154 -0.63 -4.50 -35.31
N ILE A 155 -1.19 -5.53 -35.92
CA ILE A 155 -1.04 -6.91 -35.49
C ILE A 155 0.41 -7.33 -35.83
N GLY A 156 1.27 -7.41 -34.80
CA GLY A 156 2.54 -8.14 -34.86
C GLY A 156 3.87 -7.38 -34.89
N ASN A 157 3.94 -6.08 -34.63
CA ASN A 157 5.22 -5.36 -34.55
C ASN A 157 5.60 -4.96 -33.11
N THR A 158 6.76 -5.37 -32.69
CA THR A 158 7.30 -5.23 -31.30
C THR A 158 7.66 -3.80 -30.88
N MET A 159 7.64 -2.81 -31.78
CA MET A 159 7.85 -1.40 -31.49
C MET A 159 6.98 -0.51 -32.38
N LEU A 160 5.92 0.04 -31.82
CA LEU A 160 5.12 1.09 -32.45
C LEU A 160 5.98 2.36 -32.62
N ASN A 161 6.08 2.88 -33.83
CA ASN A 161 6.79 4.12 -34.13
C ASN A 161 5.85 5.07 -34.88
N LEU A 162 5.35 6.07 -34.18
CA LEU A 162 4.48 7.08 -34.73
C LEU A 162 5.21 7.88 -35.83
N ASN A 163 4.65 7.96 -37.01
CA ASN A 163 5.16 8.79 -38.09
C ASN A 163 4.34 10.07 -38.29
N GLN A 164 4.92 11.04 -38.98
CA GLN A 164 4.28 12.33 -39.22
C GLN A 164 2.98 12.22 -40.04
N THR A 165 2.92 11.28 -40.98
CA THR A 165 1.76 11.12 -41.89
C THR A 165 0.53 10.72 -41.09
N ILE A 166 0.67 9.73 -40.20
CA ILE A 166 -0.42 9.29 -39.33
C ILE A 166 -0.90 10.45 -38.45
N LEU A 167 0.07 11.12 -37.76
CA LEU A 167 -0.29 12.17 -36.83
C LEU A 167 -0.98 13.37 -37.54
N LYS A 168 -0.50 13.75 -38.71
CA LYS A 168 -1.08 14.83 -39.53
C LYS A 168 -2.48 14.53 -40.06
N SER A 169 -2.80 13.25 -40.29
CA SER A 169 -4.11 12.84 -40.83
C SER A 169 -5.22 12.71 -39.78
N ILE A 170 -4.88 12.76 -38.48
CA ILE A 170 -5.89 12.65 -37.42
C ILE A 170 -6.91 13.75 -37.55
N LEU A 171 -8.20 13.40 -37.51
CA LEU A 171 -9.29 14.34 -37.38
C LEU A 171 -9.46 14.74 -35.93
N ILE A 172 -9.52 16.06 -35.69
CA ILE A 172 -9.70 16.62 -34.35
C ILE A 172 -11.05 17.39 -34.36
N PRO A 173 -11.92 17.18 -33.37
CA PRO A 173 -13.13 17.97 -33.22
C PRO A 173 -12.74 19.36 -32.67
N VAL A 174 -13.10 20.42 -33.40
CA VAL A 174 -12.68 21.79 -33.05
C VAL A 174 -13.90 22.64 -32.69
N PRO A 175 -14.09 22.96 -31.40
CA PRO A 175 -15.09 23.93 -30.96
C PRO A 175 -14.61 25.36 -31.15
N PRO A 176 -15.51 26.37 -31.02
CA PRO A 176 -15.12 27.77 -30.92
C PRO A 176 -14.04 28.00 -29.82
N CYS A 177 -13.11 28.92 -30.04
CA CYS A 177 -11.96 29.12 -29.13
C CYS A 177 -12.36 29.39 -27.66
N THR A 178 -13.45 30.15 -27.46
CA THR A 178 -13.98 30.38 -26.09
C THR A 178 -14.48 29.09 -25.42
N GLU A 179 -14.99 28.15 -26.22
CA GLU A 179 -15.47 26.87 -25.73
C GLU A 179 -14.32 25.90 -25.41
N GLN A 180 -13.24 25.91 -26.20
CA GLN A 180 -12.02 25.17 -25.89
C GLN A 180 -11.55 25.44 -24.45
N ASN A 181 -11.49 26.74 -24.09
CA ASN A 181 -11.07 27.14 -22.74
C ASN A 181 -12.07 26.69 -21.65
N ARG A 182 -13.41 26.79 -21.94
CA ARG A 182 -14.41 26.31 -20.98
C ARG A 182 -14.31 24.80 -20.73
N ILE A 183 -14.07 24.02 -21.78
CA ILE A 183 -13.91 22.58 -21.71
C ILE A 183 -12.67 22.24 -20.84
N ILE A 184 -11.56 22.91 -21.10
CA ILE A 184 -10.32 22.65 -20.33
C ILE A 184 -10.45 23.04 -18.86
N ASN A 185 -11.07 24.16 -18.55
CA ASN A 185 -11.35 24.56 -17.18
C ASN A 185 -12.24 23.53 -16.47
N ALA A 186 -13.31 23.06 -17.11
CA ALA A 186 -14.17 22.03 -16.54
C ALA A 186 -13.44 20.70 -16.30
N ILE A 187 -12.51 20.31 -17.19
CA ILE A 187 -11.68 19.12 -17.00
C ILE A 187 -10.73 19.32 -15.80
N PHE A 188 -10.06 20.46 -15.69
CA PHE A 188 -9.17 20.73 -14.56
C PHE A 188 -9.91 20.79 -13.22
N ASP A 189 -11.11 21.37 -13.19
CA ASP A 189 -11.95 21.39 -11.99
C ASP A 189 -12.36 19.97 -11.57
N ALA A 190 -12.73 19.13 -12.55
CA ALA A 190 -13.06 17.73 -12.31
C ALA A 190 -11.86 16.92 -11.80
N ASP A 191 -10.68 17.08 -12.41
CA ASP A 191 -9.46 16.43 -12.00
C ASP A 191 -9.04 16.85 -10.58
N ALA A 192 -9.18 18.14 -10.25
CA ALA A 192 -8.89 18.65 -8.90
C ALA A 192 -9.84 18.04 -7.86
N LEU A 193 -11.12 17.93 -8.18
CA LEU A 193 -12.13 17.31 -7.30
C LEU A 193 -11.83 15.81 -7.09
N LEU A 194 -11.49 15.10 -8.16
CA LEU A 194 -11.11 13.68 -8.08
C LEU A 194 -9.86 13.47 -7.20
N ALA A 195 -8.86 14.34 -7.33
CA ALA A 195 -7.67 14.30 -6.50
C ALA A 195 -8.00 14.59 -5.03
N GLU A 196 -8.91 15.52 -4.75
CA GLU A 196 -9.36 15.81 -3.38
C GLU A 196 -10.11 14.61 -2.78
N ILE A 197 -11.01 13.99 -3.50
CA ILE A 197 -11.74 12.77 -3.07
C ILE A 197 -10.74 11.64 -2.75
N ALA A 198 -9.74 11.41 -3.61
CA ALA A 198 -8.73 10.40 -3.39
C ALA A 198 -7.91 10.66 -2.09
N ASN A 199 -7.50 11.92 -1.87
CA ASN A 199 -6.77 12.32 -0.67
C ASN A 199 -7.63 12.16 0.61
N GLN A 200 -8.92 12.51 0.54
CA GLN A 200 -9.84 12.34 1.67
C GLN A 200 -10.07 10.86 1.99
N SER A 201 -10.20 10.00 1.00
CA SER A 201 -10.32 8.55 1.17
C SER A 201 -9.08 7.96 1.85
N GLU A 202 -7.87 8.32 1.43
CA GLU A 202 -6.63 7.88 2.07
C GLU A 202 -6.53 8.36 3.52
N SER A 203 -6.89 9.61 3.78
CA SER A 203 -6.93 10.18 5.13
C SER A 203 -7.89 9.42 6.04
N LEU A 204 -9.06 9.02 5.54
CA LEU A 204 -10.05 8.25 6.28
C LEU A 204 -9.53 6.85 6.65
N VAL A 205 -8.91 6.14 5.70
CA VAL A 205 -8.30 4.82 5.97
C VAL A 205 -7.28 4.93 7.12
N MET A 206 -6.46 5.98 7.11
CA MET A 206 -5.52 6.23 8.20
C MET A 206 -6.23 6.55 9.54
N CYS A 207 -7.32 7.30 9.51
CA CYS A 207 -8.11 7.60 10.71
C CYS A 207 -8.73 6.33 11.31
N VAL A 208 -9.29 5.45 10.48
CA VAL A 208 -9.84 4.15 10.90
C VAL A 208 -8.75 3.27 11.53
N ALA A 209 -7.56 3.19 10.92
CA ALA A 209 -6.44 2.44 11.48
C ALA A 209 -5.99 3.00 12.85
N LYS A 210 -5.89 4.31 12.98
CA LYS A 210 -5.58 4.98 14.25
C LYS A 210 -6.64 4.71 15.31
N ALA A 211 -7.93 4.76 14.94
CA ALA A 211 -9.03 4.47 15.85
C ALA A 211 -8.98 3.02 16.36
N LYS A 212 -8.78 2.03 15.46
CA LYS A 212 -8.60 0.63 15.85
C LYS A 212 -7.42 0.45 16.81
N SER A 213 -6.29 1.10 16.53
CA SER A 213 -5.10 1.08 17.40
C SER A 213 -5.40 1.68 18.78
N LYS A 214 -6.13 2.81 18.85
CA LYS A 214 -6.51 3.45 20.13
C LYS A 214 -7.49 2.60 20.93
N ILE A 215 -8.44 1.93 20.28
CA ILE A 215 -9.38 0.99 20.92
C ILE A 215 -8.61 -0.15 21.60
N LEU A 216 -7.62 -0.74 20.90
CA LEU A 216 -6.79 -1.79 21.49
C LEU A 216 -5.93 -1.26 22.67
N ASP A 217 -5.39 -0.05 22.56
CA ASP A 217 -4.65 0.59 23.65
C ASP A 217 -5.52 0.78 24.89
N LEU A 218 -6.74 1.33 24.74
CA LEU A 218 -7.70 1.46 25.83
C LEU A 218 -8.10 0.11 26.43
N ALA A 219 -8.25 -0.91 25.58
CA ALA A 219 -8.64 -2.26 25.99
C ALA A 219 -7.62 -2.91 26.93
N ILE A 220 -6.32 -2.78 26.62
CA ILE A 220 -5.26 -3.39 27.44
C ILE A 220 -4.89 -2.57 28.69
N ARG A 221 -5.40 -1.33 28.80
CA ARG A 221 -5.26 -0.47 29.98
C ARG A 221 -6.47 -0.51 30.91
N GLY A 222 -7.50 -1.31 30.61
CA GLY A 222 -8.74 -1.39 31.41
C GLY A 222 -9.63 -0.15 31.30
N GLN A 223 -9.47 0.66 30.24
CA GLN A 223 -10.19 1.92 30.02
C GLN A 223 -11.31 1.79 28.96
N LEU A 224 -11.46 0.61 28.33
CA LEU A 224 -12.45 0.42 27.28
C LEU A 224 -13.85 0.10 27.80
N VAL A 225 -13.94 -0.60 28.91
CA VAL A 225 -15.22 -1.02 29.54
C VAL A 225 -15.25 -0.66 31.01
N PRO A 226 -16.44 -0.44 31.61
CA PRO A 226 -16.55 -0.18 33.04
C PRO A 226 -16.05 -1.36 33.88
N GLN A 227 -15.38 -1.07 35.00
CA GLN A 227 -14.98 -2.05 35.98
C GLN A 227 -16.21 -2.54 36.79
N ASP A 228 -16.27 -3.85 37.09
CA ASP A 228 -17.28 -4.45 37.94
C ASP A 228 -16.63 -4.94 39.26
N PRO A 229 -16.95 -4.38 40.41
CA PRO A 229 -16.33 -4.78 41.67
C PRO A 229 -16.70 -6.20 42.13
N ASN A 230 -17.66 -6.86 41.43
CA ASN A 230 -18.04 -8.25 41.72
C ASN A 230 -17.26 -9.25 40.83
N ASP A 231 -16.39 -8.78 39.96
CA ASP A 231 -15.53 -9.66 39.19
C ASP A 231 -14.39 -10.18 40.09
N GLU A 232 -14.07 -11.48 39.96
CA GLU A 232 -12.92 -12.08 40.64
C GLU A 232 -11.63 -11.40 40.16
N PRO A 233 -10.80 -10.82 41.04
CA PRO A 233 -9.57 -10.17 40.63
C PRO A 233 -8.64 -11.11 39.85
N ALA A 234 -7.93 -10.55 38.88
CA ALA A 234 -7.00 -11.32 38.05
C ALA A 234 -5.82 -11.93 38.84
N SER A 235 -5.47 -11.39 39.99
CA SER A 235 -4.47 -11.98 40.90
C SER A 235 -4.85 -13.38 41.32
N VAL A 236 -6.14 -13.61 41.67
CA VAL A 236 -6.64 -14.94 42.05
C VAL A 236 -6.55 -15.92 40.86
N LEU A 237 -6.84 -15.44 39.65
CA LEU A 237 -6.68 -16.23 38.44
C LEU A 237 -5.22 -16.66 38.21
N LEU A 238 -4.26 -15.72 38.33
CA LEU A 238 -2.85 -16.01 38.16
C LEU A 238 -2.30 -16.97 39.23
N GLU A 239 -2.74 -16.82 40.48
CA GLU A 239 -2.38 -17.74 41.58
C GLU A 239 -2.87 -19.17 41.27
N ARG A 240 -4.08 -19.31 40.72
CA ARG A 240 -4.62 -20.62 40.31
C ARG A 240 -3.80 -21.23 39.16
N ILE A 241 -3.46 -20.45 38.14
CA ILE A 241 -2.62 -20.92 37.04
C ILE A 241 -1.26 -21.38 37.55
N ARG A 242 -0.64 -20.64 38.46
CA ARG A 242 0.65 -21.02 39.09
C ARG A 242 0.54 -22.29 39.88
N ALA A 243 -0.53 -22.44 40.70
CA ALA A 243 -0.76 -23.64 41.48
C ALA A 243 -0.98 -24.88 40.59
N GLU A 244 -1.76 -24.76 39.50
CA GLU A 244 -1.95 -25.85 38.54
C GLU A 244 -0.63 -26.26 37.87
N LYS A 245 0.21 -25.29 37.47
CA LYS A 245 1.55 -25.56 36.90
C LYS A 245 2.46 -26.27 37.91
N GLU A 246 2.53 -25.81 39.15
CA GLU A 246 3.31 -26.46 40.20
C GLU A 246 2.89 -27.92 40.41
N GLU A 247 1.58 -28.19 40.37
CA GLU A 247 1.08 -29.56 40.49
C GLU A 247 1.51 -30.45 39.30
N LEU A 248 1.45 -29.91 38.06
CA LEU A 248 1.96 -30.63 36.87
C LEU A 248 3.46 -30.87 36.91
N ILE A 249 4.23 -29.93 37.47
CA ILE A 249 5.67 -30.09 37.67
C ILE A 249 5.96 -31.21 38.71
N LYS A 250 5.24 -31.24 39.85
CA LYS A 250 5.35 -32.29 40.86
C LYS A 250 5.01 -33.68 40.29
N GLN A 251 4.03 -33.74 39.39
CA GLN A 251 3.64 -34.97 38.69
C GLN A 251 4.62 -35.38 37.58
N GLY A 252 5.68 -34.60 37.31
CA GLY A 252 6.65 -34.84 36.24
C GLY A 252 6.08 -34.66 34.81
N LYS A 253 4.88 -34.07 34.68
CA LYS A 253 4.22 -33.81 33.40
C LYS A 253 4.73 -32.52 32.74
N LEU A 254 5.20 -31.58 33.52
CA LEU A 254 5.77 -30.31 33.06
C LEU A 254 7.19 -30.17 33.63
N LYS A 255 8.14 -29.69 32.84
CA LYS A 255 9.49 -29.35 33.32
C LYS A 255 9.51 -27.92 33.83
N ARG A 256 10.11 -27.69 35.00
CA ARG A 256 10.34 -26.32 35.51
C ARG A 256 11.23 -25.55 34.55
N ASP A 257 10.81 -24.35 34.17
CA ASP A 257 11.66 -23.45 33.37
C ASP A 257 12.78 -22.91 34.28
N LYS A 258 14.06 -23.11 33.88
CA LYS A 258 15.22 -22.64 34.63
C LYS A 258 15.35 -21.12 34.72
N LYS A 259 14.55 -20.39 33.94
CA LYS A 259 14.50 -18.92 33.88
C LYS A 259 13.13 -18.39 34.27
N GLU A 260 12.46 -19.08 35.21
CA GLU A 260 11.16 -18.64 35.68
C GLU A 260 11.29 -17.25 36.32
N SER A 261 10.39 -16.34 35.90
CA SER A 261 10.32 -15.00 36.43
C SER A 261 8.89 -14.71 36.86
N VAL A 262 8.71 -13.99 37.94
CA VAL A 262 7.40 -13.64 38.52
C VAL A 262 7.33 -12.13 38.66
N ILE A 263 6.24 -11.53 38.14
CA ILE A 263 5.95 -10.13 38.36
C ILE A 263 5.07 -9.99 39.62
N PHE A 264 5.45 -9.06 40.49
CA PHE A 264 4.70 -8.72 41.70
C PHE A 264 4.63 -7.19 41.87
N ARG A 265 3.63 -6.73 42.63
CA ARG A 265 3.48 -5.32 42.99
C ARG A 265 4.17 -5.09 44.34
N GLY A 266 5.07 -4.14 44.42
CA GLY A 266 5.77 -3.74 45.65
C GLY A 266 4.88 -2.93 46.58
N GLU A 267 5.36 -2.63 47.80
CA GLU A 267 4.68 -1.80 48.79
C GLU A 267 4.51 -0.35 48.32
N ASP A 268 5.35 0.10 47.41
CA ASP A 268 5.33 1.40 46.74
C ASP A 268 4.36 1.47 45.56
N ASN A 269 3.57 0.41 45.34
CA ASN A 269 2.68 0.22 44.19
C ASN A 269 3.35 0.05 42.82
N SER A 270 4.67 -0.01 42.75
CA SER A 270 5.42 -0.27 41.52
C SER A 270 5.48 -1.76 41.20
N TYR A 271 5.64 -2.10 39.92
CA TYR A 271 5.79 -3.47 39.48
C TYR A 271 7.26 -3.88 39.40
N TYR A 272 7.56 -5.08 39.87
CA TYR A 272 8.89 -5.68 39.92
C TYR A 272 8.90 -7.05 39.25
N LEU A 273 9.93 -7.33 38.47
CA LEU A 273 10.24 -8.66 37.94
C LEU A 273 11.24 -9.34 38.89
N ARG A 274 10.86 -10.48 39.44
CA ARG A 274 11.73 -11.32 40.23
C ARG A 274 12.16 -12.55 39.44
N THR A 275 13.44 -12.75 39.31
CA THR A 275 14.07 -14.00 38.88
C THR A 275 14.77 -14.65 40.06
N GLU A 276 15.37 -15.86 39.92
CA GLU A 276 16.17 -16.50 40.97
C GLU A 276 17.35 -15.61 41.46
N GLU A 277 17.87 -14.75 40.55
CA GLU A 277 19.13 -14.02 40.79
C GLU A 277 18.90 -12.50 40.99
N LEU A 278 17.79 -11.94 40.57
CA LEU A 278 17.60 -10.49 40.47
C LEU A 278 16.14 -10.05 40.68
N VAL A 279 15.97 -8.86 41.25
CA VAL A 279 14.71 -8.14 41.28
C VAL A 279 14.92 -6.84 40.51
N GLU A 280 14.20 -6.65 39.41
CA GLU A 280 14.27 -5.47 38.54
C GLU A 280 12.99 -4.68 38.64
N SER A 281 13.09 -3.35 38.72
CA SER A 281 11.92 -2.46 38.58
C SER A 281 11.45 -2.43 37.12
N LEU A 282 10.12 -2.39 36.95
CA LEU A 282 9.47 -2.30 35.63
C LEU A 282 8.97 -0.87 35.34
N GLU A 283 9.64 0.15 35.86
CA GLU A 283 9.27 1.57 35.68
C GLU A 283 9.21 2.00 34.21
N ASP A 284 9.98 1.36 33.32
CA ASP A 284 9.94 1.60 31.87
C ASP A 284 8.66 1.09 31.18
N TRP A 285 7.79 0.41 31.91
CA TRP A 285 6.52 -0.10 31.41
C TRP A 285 5.37 0.76 31.93
N ASP A 286 4.58 1.28 31.01
CA ASP A 286 3.44 2.20 31.24
C ASP A 286 2.23 1.44 31.83
N PHE A 287 2.36 0.94 33.07
CA PHE A 287 1.31 0.24 33.83
C PHE A 287 0.72 1.07 34.98
N GLU A 288 1.13 2.32 35.13
CA GLU A 288 0.77 3.16 36.29
C GLU A 288 -0.72 3.38 36.46
N GLU A 289 -1.53 3.09 35.43
CA GLU A 289 -2.98 3.35 35.42
C GLU A 289 -3.84 2.08 35.26
N LEU A 290 -3.31 0.88 35.55
CA LEU A 290 -4.15 -0.33 35.47
C LEU A 290 -5.15 -0.38 36.65
N PRO A 291 -6.41 -0.84 36.41
CA PRO A 291 -7.39 -1.05 37.49
C PRO A 291 -6.88 -2.03 38.54
N ASP A 292 -7.27 -1.82 39.82
CA ASP A 292 -6.83 -2.68 40.93
C ASP A 292 -7.25 -4.15 40.82
N SER A 293 -8.32 -4.44 40.04
CA SER A 293 -8.77 -5.80 39.73
C SER A 293 -7.90 -6.52 38.70
N TRP A 294 -7.02 -5.79 38.01
CA TRP A 294 -6.11 -6.34 37.00
C TRP A 294 -4.79 -6.80 37.62
N SER A 295 -4.09 -7.65 36.89
CA SER A 295 -2.73 -8.08 37.23
C SER A 295 -1.86 -8.09 35.99
N VAL A 296 -0.53 -8.10 36.19
CA VAL A 296 0.45 -8.25 35.12
C VAL A 296 1.27 -9.50 35.33
N CYS A 297 1.66 -10.15 34.24
CA CYS A 297 2.56 -11.31 34.29
C CYS A 297 3.35 -11.41 32.98
N CYS A 298 4.31 -12.31 32.93
CA CYS A 298 5.01 -12.61 31.68
C CYS A 298 4.13 -13.43 30.74
N LEU A 299 4.20 -13.19 29.43
CA LEU A 299 3.45 -13.96 28.43
C LEU A 299 3.74 -15.48 28.52
N GLY A 300 4.98 -15.84 28.81
CA GLY A 300 5.38 -17.25 29.05
C GLY A 300 4.71 -17.92 30.26
N GLU A 301 4.12 -17.15 31.19
CA GLU A 301 3.29 -17.70 32.26
C GLU A 301 1.90 -18.14 31.77
N LEU A 302 1.41 -17.52 30.69
CA LEU A 302 0.04 -17.70 30.19
C LEU A 302 -0.07 -18.59 28.96
N CYS A 303 1.03 -18.87 28.27
CA CYS A 303 1.02 -19.73 27.09
C CYS A 303 2.36 -20.43 26.85
N ASP A 304 2.32 -21.51 26.08
CA ASP A 304 3.50 -22.24 25.62
C ASP A 304 4.23 -21.52 24.45
N TYR A 305 4.76 -20.32 24.72
CA TYR A 305 5.43 -19.52 23.71
C TYR A 305 6.67 -20.21 23.14
N GLY A 306 6.62 -20.55 21.85
CA GLY A 306 7.75 -21.17 21.13
C GLY A 306 7.86 -22.69 21.27
N ASN A 307 6.94 -23.35 21.98
CA ASN A 307 6.82 -24.81 22.02
C ASN A 307 5.89 -25.28 20.89
N CYS A 308 6.47 -25.65 19.74
CA CYS A 308 5.72 -25.98 18.52
C CYS A 308 5.94 -27.44 18.12
N THR A 309 4.89 -28.10 17.68
CA THR A 309 4.97 -29.46 17.11
C THR A 309 5.34 -29.35 15.63
N ASN A 310 6.54 -29.81 15.29
CA ASN A 310 7.05 -29.82 13.92
C ASN A 310 6.55 -31.07 13.18
N ILE A 311 6.02 -30.87 11.97
CA ILE A 311 5.52 -31.93 11.09
C ILE A 311 6.21 -31.80 9.73
N ASP A 312 6.66 -32.91 9.18
CA ASP A 312 7.17 -32.95 7.82
C ASP A 312 6.01 -32.80 6.83
N THR A 313 6.25 -32.07 5.75
CA THR A 313 5.20 -31.84 4.73
C THR A 313 4.74 -33.12 4.05
N ALA A 314 5.56 -34.17 4.02
CA ALA A 314 5.20 -35.50 3.50
C ALA A 314 4.10 -36.18 4.36
N ASP A 315 3.97 -35.80 5.63
CA ASP A 315 2.98 -36.36 6.55
C ASP A 315 1.69 -35.51 6.62
N ILE A 316 1.58 -34.46 5.81
CA ILE A 316 0.43 -33.55 5.78
C ILE A 316 -0.51 -33.97 4.65
N ALA A 317 -1.78 -34.23 4.98
CA ALA A 317 -2.81 -34.56 3.99
C ALA A 317 -3.09 -33.39 3.03
N ASP A 318 -3.36 -33.68 1.76
CA ASP A 318 -3.63 -32.68 0.72
C ASP A 318 -4.79 -31.74 1.07
N SER A 319 -5.78 -32.23 1.83
CA SER A 319 -6.93 -31.45 2.29
C SER A 319 -6.66 -30.54 3.49
N ALA A 320 -5.48 -30.64 4.12
CA ALA A 320 -5.16 -29.87 5.32
C ALA A 320 -4.92 -28.39 4.99
N TRP A 321 -5.37 -27.52 5.87
CA TRP A 321 -5.11 -26.07 5.75
C TRP A 321 -3.65 -25.75 6.03
N ILE A 322 -3.02 -25.03 5.10
CA ILE A 322 -1.66 -24.49 5.24
C ILE A 322 -1.75 -22.97 5.30
N LEU A 323 -1.27 -22.41 6.40
CA LEU A 323 -1.22 -20.97 6.62
C LEU A 323 0.23 -20.46 6.49
N ASP A 324 0.46 -19.63 5.49
CA ASP A 324 1.72 -18.90 5.33
C ASP A 324 1.53 -17.40 5.63
N LEU A 325 2.62 -16.66 5.74
CA LEU A 325 2.56 -15.24 6.12
C LEU A 325 1.82 -14.36 5.11
N GLU A 326 1.87 -14.72 3.84
CA GLU A 326 1.17 -13.99 2.77
C GLU A 326 -0.35 -14.11 2.84
N ASP A 327 -0.85 -15.17 3.47
CA ASP A 327 -2.30 -15.40 3.64
C ASP A 327 -2.92 -14.55 4.75
N ILE A 328 -2.12 -13.85 5.53
CA ILE A 328 -2.59 -13.01 6.64
C ILE A 328 -2.47 -11.53 6.26
N GLU A 329 -3.58 -10.82 6.35
CA GLU A 329 -3.60 -9.37 6.15
C GLU A 329 -2.84 -8.65 7.28
N LYS A 330 -2.06 -7.64 6.88
CA LYS A 330 -1.34 -6.76 7.80
C LYS A 330 -2.32 -5.98 8.69
N ASP A 331 -1.99 -5.82 9.99
CA ASP A 331 -2.69 -5.00 10.98
C ASP A 331 -4.15 -5.41 11.31
N SER A 332 -4.74 -6.32 10.57
CA SER A 332 -6.14 -6.75 10.77
C SER A 332 -6.27 -8.14 11.41
N GLY A 333 -5.29 -9.01 11.15
CA GLY A 333 -5.35 -10.42 11.52
C GLY A 333 -6.48 -11.18 10.80
N VAL A 334 -6.87 -10.73 9.61
CA VAL A 334 -7.79 -11.41 8.71
C VAL A 334 -7.00 -12.41 7.87
N VAL A 335 -7.54 -13.62 7.70
CA VAL A 335 -7.03 -14.60 6.74
C VAL A 335 -7.62 -14.27 5.37
N LEU A 336 -6.74 -13.87 4.43
CA LEU A 336 -7.13 -13.46 3.08
C LEU A 336 -7.62 -14.65 2.25
N GLN A 337 -6.96 -15.81 2.43
CA GLN A 337 -7.29 -17.04 1.74
C GLN A 337 -6.88 -18.26 2.56
N LYS A 338 -7.65 -19.34 2.43
CA LYS A 338 -7.32 -20.65 3.01
C LYS A 338 -6.83 -21.57 1.90
N VAL A 339 -5.53 -21.80 1.88
CA VAL A 339 -4.90 -22.67 0.88
C VAL A 339 -4.70 -24.07 1.45
N ARG A 340 -4.96 -25.12 0.66
CA ARG A 340 -4.76 -26.51 1.07
C ARG A 340 -3.38 -27.02 0.63
N GLN A 341 -2.86 -28.05 1.33
CA GLN A 341 -1.55 -28.63 1.04
C GLN A 341 -1.39 -29.03 -0.44
N GLY A 342 -2.40 -29.69 -1.00
CA GLY A 342 -2.37 -30.14 -2.41
C GLY A 342 -2.30 -29.01 -3.44
N GLU A 343 -2.71 -27.78 -3.05
CA GLU A 343 -2.66 -26.60 -3.91
C GLU A 343 -1.32 -25.87 -3.78
N ARG A 344 -0.69 -25.91 -2.59
CA ARG A 344 0.51 -25.11 -2.28
C ARG A 344 1.81 -25.83 -2.51
N ASN A 345 1.86 -27.15 -2.44
CA ASN A 345 3.08 -27.95 -2.49
C ASN A 345 4.17 -27.45 -1.52
N ALA A 346 3.81 -27.27 -0.24
CA ALA A 346 4.72 -26.75 0.76
C ALA A 346 5.92 -27.68 0.94
N GLY A 347 7.12 -27.16 0.75
CA GLY A 347 8.36 -27.94 0.76
C GLY A 347 9.19 -27.88 2.04
N SER A 348 8.72 -27.25 3.11
CA SER A 348 9.44 -27.10 4.38
C SER A 348 8.60 -27.55 5.56
N THR A 349 9.26 -28.05 6.63
CA THR A 349 8.64 -28.40 7.90
C THR A 349 7.66 -27.32 8.37
N LYS A 350 6.49 -27.74 8.84
CA LYS A 350 5.42 -26.88 9.32
C LYS A 350 5.16 -27.08 10.82
N HIS A 351 4.64 -26.04 11.49
CA HIS A 351 4.10 -26.16 12.83
C HIS A 351 2.62 -26.59 12.74
N ARG A 352 2.22 -27.61 13.50
CA ARG A 352 0.84 -27.99 13.66
C ARG A 352 0.12 -27.02 14.58
N PHE A 353 -1.10 -26.64 14.26
CA PHE A 353 -1.96 -25.86 15.14
C PHE A 353 -3.38 -26.45 15.20
N HIS A 354 -4.10 -26.09 16.25
CA HIS A 354 -5.47 -26.51 16.49
C HIS A 354 -6.41 -25.30 16.51
N LYS A 355 -7.68 -25.57 16.20
CA LYS A 355 -8.75 -24.58 16.34
C LYS A 355 -8.76 -23.97 17.73
N GLY A 356 -8.87 -22.65 17.79
CA GLY A 356 -8.87 -21.86 19.03
C GLY A 356 -7.51 -21.33 19.46
N GLN A 357 -6.42 -21.81 18.89
CA GLN A 357 -5.09 -21.28 19.17
C GLN A 357 -4.89 -19.91 18.52
N VAL A 358 -4.06 -19.08 19.14
CA VAL A 358 -3.61 -17.80 18.58
C VAL A 358 -2.35 -18.02 17.77
N LEU A 359 -2.38 -17.68 16.50
CA LEU A 359 -1.27 -17.83 15.56
C LEU A 359 -0.54 -16.50 15.44
N TYR A 360 0.64 -16.41 16.02
CA TYR A 360 1.45 -15.20 16.08
C TYR A 360 2.63 -15.26 15.13
N SER A 361 2.78 -14.28 14.25
CA SER A 361 3.97 -14.15 13.40
C SER A 361 5.13 -13.53 14.16
N LYS A 362 6.16 -14.33 14.44
CA LYS A 362 7.42 -13.83 15.02
C LYS A 362 8.29 -13.07 14.01
N LEU A 363 8.11 -13.30 12.70
CA LEU A 363 8.83 -12.65 11.63
C LEU A 363 8.20 -11.30 11.29
N ARG A 364 9.03 -10.25 11.22
CA ARG A 364 8.60 -8.88 10.92
C ARG A 364 7.42 -8.45 11.80
N PRO A 365 7.59 -8.38 13.13
CA PRO A 365 6.49 -8.09 14.06
C PRO A 365 5.74 -6.80 13.72
N TYR A 366 6.39 -5.82 13.09
CA TYR A 366 5.78 -4.58 12.65
C TYR A 366 4.65 -4.77 11.62
N LEU A 367 4.52 -5.95 11.00
CA LEU A 367 3.39 -6.29 10.14
C LEU A 367 2.14 -6.69 10.92
N ASN A 368 2.26 -6.87 12.23
CA ASN A 368 1.16 -7.12 13.16
C ASN A 368 0.19 -8.24 12.70
N LYS A 369 0.75 -9.39 12.33
CA LYS A 369 0.00 -10.54 11.82
C LYS A 369 -0.30 -11.52 12.95
N VAL A 370 -1.54 -11.45 13.48
CA VAL A 370 -2.00 -12.30 14.58
C VAL A 370 -3.42 -12.81 14.26
N VAL A 371 -3.57 -14.12 14.17
CA VAL A 371 -4.83 -14.79 13.77
C VAL A 371 -5.34 -15.68 14.89
N LEU A 372 -6.65 -15.82 15.02
CA LEU A 372 -7.27 -16.87 15.80
C LEU A 372 -7.65 -18.02 14.86
N ALA A 373 -7.14 -19.23 15.10
CA ALA A 373 -7.43 -20.40 14.28
C ALA A 373 -8.90 -20.81 14.40
N ASP A 374 -9.61 -20.90 13.30
CA ASP A 374 -11.02 -21.33 13.23
C ASP A 374 -11.19 -22.80 12.85
N GLU A 375 -10.11 -23.45 12.40
CA GLU A 375 -9.99 -24.89 12.16
C GLU A 375 -8.58 -25.38 12.46
N ASP A 376 -8.34 -26.69 12.47
CA ASP A 376 -7.03 -27.31 12.61
C ASP A 376 -6.23 -27.14 11.32
N GLY A 377 -4.89 -27.04 11.44
CA GLY A 377 -4.05 -26.88 10.26
C GLY A 377 -2.56 -26.86 10.59
N TYR A 378 -1.80 -26.37 9.62
CA TYR A 378 -0.35 -26.27 9.70
C TYR A 378 0.10 -24.89 9.23
N CYS A 379 1.13 -24.32 9.85
CA CYS A 379 1.65 -23.02 9.46
C CYS A 379 3.16 -23.06 9.25
N THR A 380 3.69 -22.05 8.58
CA THR A 380 5.14 -21.88 8.46
C THR A 380 5.81 -21.79 9.82
N SER A 381 7.07 -22.20 9.93
CA SER A 381 7.88 -22.11 11.15
C SER A 381 8.09 -20.68 11.68
N GLU A 382 7.71 -19.67 10.91
CA GLU A 382 7.74 -18.27 11.33
C GLU A 382 6.46 -17.82 12.07
N ILE A 383 5.42 -18.68 12.10
CA ILE A 383 4.19 -18.49 12.87
C ILE A 383 4.24 -19.42 14.08
N LEU A 384 3.97 -18.89 15.26
CA LEU A 384 3.90 -19.63 16.50
C LEU A 384 2.45 -19.88 16.88
N PRO A 385 1.99 -21.13 16.92
CA PRO A 385 0.73 -21.50 17.56
C PRO A 385 0.85 -21.34 19.07
N LEU A 386 0.03 -20.48 19.66
CA LEU A 386 0.03 -20.21 21.08
C LEU A 386 -1.23 -20.80 21.71
N GLU A 387 -1.07 -21.78 22.59
CA GLU A 387 -2.11 -22.32 23.46
C GLU A 387 -2.09 -21.55 24.77
N PHE A 388 -3.20 -20.88 25.10
CA PHE A 388 -3.31 -20.11 26.32
C PHE A 388 -3.90 -20.94 27.45
N GLU A 389 -3.45 -20.65 28.68
CA GLU A 389 -3.90 -21.28 29.91
C GLU A 389 -5.44 -21.11 30.09
N ARG A 390 -6.03 -22.04 30.80
CA ARG A 390 -7.46 -22.03 31.08
C ARG A 390 -7.90 -20.71 31.70
N ASN A 391 -8.98 -20.13 31.20
CA ASN A 391 -9.52 -18.84 31.60
C ASN A 391 -8.75 -17.57 31.11
N ILE A 392 -7.72 -17.76 30.28
CA ILE A 392 -7.24 -16.67 29.42
C ILE A 392 -7.91 -16.85 28.07
N LEU A 393 -8.78 -15.90 27.72
CA LEU A 393 -9.54 -16.03 26.47
C LEU A 393 -8.65 -15.76 25.25
N PRO A 394 -8.52 -16.71 24.31
CA PRO A 394 -7.64 -16.54 23.15
C PRO A 394 -7.94 -15.27 22.32
N GLN A 395 -9.20 -14.84 22.24
CA GLN A 395 -9.58 -13.60 21.60
C GLN A 395 -8.99 -12.37 22.31
N TYR A 396 -8.99 -12.35 23.65
CA TYR A 396 -8.36 -11.28 24.42
C TYR A 396 -6.85 -11.27 24.18
N ALA A 397 -6.22 -12.43 24.30
CA ALA A 397 -4.80 -12.60 24.05
C ALA A 397 -4.41 -12.13 22.63
N ARG A 398 -5.21 -12.49 21.61
CA ARG A 398 -5.01 -12.00 20.24
C ARG A 398 -5.04 -10.47 20.19
N TYR A 399 -6.03 -9.81 20.79
CA TYR A 399 -6.11 -8.35 20.80
C TYR A 399 -4.96 -7.70 21.55
N PHE A 400 -4.51 -8.33 22.66
CA PHE A 400 -3.31 -7.88 23.36
C PHE A 400 -2.07 -7.94 22.46
N LEU A 401 -1.83 -9.07 21.78
CA LEU A 401 -0.69 -9.25 20.86
C LEU A 401 -0.75 -8.30 19.65
N MET A 402 -1.93 -7.82 19.28
CA MET A 402 -2.13 -6.80 18.24
C MET A 402 -2.02 -5.37 18.76
N SER A 403 -1.94 -5.17 20.04
CA SER A 403 -1.96 -3.83 20.65
C SER A 403 -0.70 -3.02 20.36
N PRO A 404 -0.79 -1.68 20.38
CA PRO A 404 0.37 -0.82 20.20
C PRO A 404 1.48 -1.06 21.22
N ALA A 405 1.14 -1.40 22.46
CA ALA A 405 2.11 -1.66 23.52
C ALA A 405 2.93 -2.92 23.22
N PHE A 406 2.27 -4.04 22.90
CA PHE A 406 2.98 -5.27 22.54
C PHE A 406 3.77 -5.09 21.24
N LEU A 407 3.23 -4.39 20.25
CA LEU A 407 3.90 -4.14 18.98
C LEU A 407 5.19 -3.33 19.18
N ARG A 408 5.17 -2.29 20.03
CA ARG A 408 6.39 -1.52 20.39
C ARG A 408 7.43 -2.42 21.05
N TYR A 409 7.02 -3.25 22.01
CA TYR A 409 7.91 -4.21 22.67
C TYR A 409 8.52 -5.19 21.68
N ALA A 410 7.69 -5.86 20.86
CA ALA A 410 8.12 -6.83 19.89
C ALA A 410 9.12 -6.24 18.88
N ASN A 411 8.90 -5.00 18.41
CA ASN A 411 9.83 -4.32 17.52
C ASN A 411 11.15 -3.95 18.21
N LYS A 412 11.11 -3.48 19.48
CA LYS A 412 12.30 -3.14 20.27
C LYS A 412 13.19 -4.36 20.52
N CYS A 413 12.59 -5.52 20.82
CA CYS A 413 13.29 -6.76 21.15
C CYS A 413 13.61 -7.65 19.94
N SER A 414 13.19 -7.27 18.72
CA SER A 414 13.47 -8.05 17.53
C SER A 414 14.91 -7.91 17.05
N TYR A 415 15.50 -9.01 16.58
CA TYR A 415 16.83 -9.06 16.02
C TYR A 415 16.79 -9.34 14.50
N GLY A 416 17.81 -8.86 13.78
CA GLY A 416 17.96 -9.02 12.33
C GLY A 416 17.56 -7.78 11.55
N VAL A 417 18.40 -7.35 10.59
CA VAL A 417 18.24 -6.07 9.86
C VAL A 417 17.17 -6.18 8.76
N LYS A 418 17.25 -7.18 7.88
CA LYS A 418 16.31 -7.33 6.74
C LYS A 418 15.04 -8.09 7.10
N MET A 419 15.12 -9.02 8.05
CA MET A 419 14.04 -9.91 8.46
C MET A 419 14.00 -10.02 9.99
N PRO A 420 13.60 -8.95 10.70
CA PRO A 420 13.60 -8.95 12.17
C PRO A 420 12.65 -10.02 12.71
N ARG A 421 13.06 -10.67 13.79
CA ARG A 421 12.31 -11.72 14.48
C ARG A 421 12.28 -11.48 15.98
N LEU A 422 11.12 -11.67 16.59
CA LEU A 422 11.00 -11.75 18.04
C LEU A 422 11.44 -13.14 18.50
N GLY A 423 12.52 -13.20 19.27
CA GLY A 423 13.07 -14.45 19.80
C GLY A 423 12.16 -15.09 20.85
N THR A 424 12.29 -16.41 21.05
CA THR A 424 11.48 -17.14 22.03
C THR A 424 11.72 -16.64 23.47
N ALA A 425 12.95 -16.32 23.83
CA ALA A 425 13.27 -15.82 25.16
C ALA A 425 12.62 -14.45 25.43
N ASP A 426 12.71 -13.54 24.46
CA ASP A 426 12.12 -12.21 24.58
C ASP A 426 10.60 -12.26 24.49
N GLY A 427 10.04 -13.13 23.63
CA GLY A 427 8.60 -13.34 23.57
C GLY A 427 8.01 -13.84 24.89
N LYS A 428 8.69 -14.79 25.58
CA LYS A 428 8.26 -15.25 26.91
C LYS A 428 8.32 -14.17 27.98
N LYS A 429 9.27 -13.24 27.89
CA LYS A 429 9.45 -12.13 28.83
C LYS A 429 8.50 -10.97 28.60
N ALA A 430 7.79 -10.94 27.47
CA ALA A 430 6.83 -9.88 27.18
C ALA A 430 5.81 -9.78 28.31
N ILE A 431 5.55 -8.56 28.81
CA ILE A 431 4.63 -8.35 29.91
C ILE A 431 3.23 -8.15 29.36
N ILE A 432 2.26 -8.86 29.92
CA ILE A 432 0.84 -8.80 29.54
C ILE A 432 -0.01 -8.35 30.72
N SER A 433 -0.91 -7.41 30.48
CA SER A 433 -1.96 -7.04 31.41
C SER A 433 -3.12 -8.04 31.32
N VAL A 434 -3.57 -8.52 32.46
CA VAL A 434 -4.59 -9.58 32.57
C VAL A 434 -5.79 -9.02 33.35
N PRO A 435 -6.97 -8.87 32.69
CA PRO A 435 -8.22 -8.53 33.39
C PRO A 435 -8.91 -9.74 34.00
N PRO A 436 -9.85 -9.53 34.90
CA PRO A 436 -10.80 -10.55 35.33
C PRO A 436 -11.47 -11.28 34.15
N VAL A 437 -11.72 -12.58 34.27
CA VAL A 437 -12.25 -13.41 33.17
C VAL A 437 -13.54 -12.85 32.57
N LYS A 438 -14.45 -12.33 33.42
CA LYS A 438 -15.71 -11.74 32.92
C LYS A 438 -15.44 -10.42 32.17
N GLU A 439 -14.46 -9.65 32.61
CA GLU A 439 -14.06 -8.41 31.94
C GLU A 439 -13.39 -8.68 30.59
N GLN A 440 -12.57 -9.76 30.45
CA GLN A 440 -12.07 -10.19 29.15
C GLN A 440 -13.21 -10.35 28.13
N LYS A 441 -14.34 -10.95 28.55
CA LYS A 441 -15.53 -11.12 27.67
C LYS A 441 -16.13 -9.76 27.26
N ARG A 442 -16.29 -8.83 28.22
CA ARG A 442 -16.81 -7.47 27.94
C ARG A 442 -15.90 -6.71 26.97
N ILE A 443 -14.60 -6.78 27.19
CA ILE A 443 -13.60 -6.16 26.33
C ILE A 443 -13.68 -6.72 24.90
N ILE A 444 -13.72 -8.05 24.74
CA ILE A 444 -13.85 -8.71 23.45
C ILE A 444 -15.09 -8.24 22.69
N MET A 445 -16.23 -8.15 23.40
CA MET A 445 -17.49 -7.70 22.80
C MET A 445 -17.41 -6.22 22.37
N ALA A 446 -16.85 -5.36 23.23
CA ALA A 446 -16.68 -3.93 22.93
C ALA A 446 -15.75 -3.71 21.71
N ILE A 447 -14.61 -4.41 21.63
CA ILE A 447 -13.71 -4.33 20.46
C ILE A 447 -14.42 -4.80 19.19
N LYS A 448 -15.12 -5.95 19.22
CA LYS A 448 -15.83 -6.46 18.06
C LYS A 448 -16.89 -5.48 17.56
N LEU A 449 -17.66 -4.89 18.44
CA LEU A 449 -18.67 -3.90 18.09
C LEU A 449 -18.05 -2.65 17.47
N ALA A 450 -17.02 -2.10 18.11
CA ALA A 450 -16.34 -0.91 17.62
C ALA A 450 -15.64 -1.15 16.27
N PHE A 451 -15.00 -2.33 16.07
CA PHE A 451 -14.37 -2.68 14.80
C PHE A 451 -15.38 -2.88 13.68
N ALA A 452 -16.56 -3.47 13.99
CA ALA A 452 -17.64 -3.63 13.01
C ALA A 452 -18.19 -2.25 12.57
N GLN A 453 -18.37 -1.31 13.50
CA GLN A 453 -18.78 0.06 13.18
C GLN A 453 -17.75 0.78 12.31
N LEU A 454 -16.46 0.67 12.64
CA LEU A 454 -15.38 1.25 11.83
C LEU A 454 -15.28 0.64 10.43
N ALA A 455 -15.53 -0.68 10.30
CA ALA A 455 -15.57 -1.36 9.01
C ALA A 455 -16.74 -0.85 8.15
N SER A 456 -17.94 -0.73 8.73
CA SER A 456 -19.10 -0.18 8.03
C SER A 456 -18.89 1.26 7.56
N ILE A 457 -18.19 2.10 8.35
CA ILE A 457 -17.82 3.45 7.93
C ILE A 457 -16.87 3.40 6.72
N ALA A 458 -15.86 2.54 6.76
CA ALA A 458 -14.91 2.40 5.66
C ALA A 458 -15.56 1.87 4.36
N GLU A 459 -16.47 0.89 4.46
CA GLU A 459 -17.20 0.34 3.32
C GLU A 459 -18.17 1.32 2.66
N ASN A 460 -18.82 2.19 3.44
CA ASN A 460 -19.74 3.19 2.91
C ASN A 460 -19.06 4.37 2.23
N LEU A 461 -17.74 4.47 2.32
CA LEU A 461 -16.94 5.58 1.81
C LEU A 461 -15.92 5.13 0.74
N ALA A 462 -15.85 3.82 0.44
CA ALA A 462 -15.07 3.22 -0.64
C ALA A 462 -15.94 3.02 -1.88
#